data_db5d818e1063e1542f8805daab167791
#
_entry.id   db5d818e1063e1542f8805daab167791
#
_cell.length_a   1.000
_cell.length_b   1.000
_cell.length_c   1.000
_cell.angle_alpha   90.00
_cell.angle_beta   90.00
_cell.angle_gamma   90.00
#
_symmetry.space_group_name_H-M   'P 1'
#
loop_
_entity.id
_entity.type
_entity.pdbx_description
1 polymer ?
#
loop_
_entity_poly.entity_id
_entity_poly.type
_entity_poly.pdbx_seq_one_letter_code
_entity_poly.pdbx_strand_id
1 'polypeptide(L)'
;MKKLHQIIIILSLLIFSCNQKNKDFVINGTLKNIPDSSKVYIFSDDKELYSSIVMNEKFKINSKVENPIKVNLIIFNSNDSKSFWLENSTITFIAEKGKFNEAQINGSETQNTETIINDKIDLVQNKIENLEKLSKDNKNLKEIDSIKTEYFKLINEKELISQDFVRKYPNSIISANILNMNIRKWSREIVSELFNEFSQQNKESIYGKEIDKFLVTTKQFPNFN
;
A
#
# COMPACT_ATOMS: atom_id res chain seq x y z
N MET A 1 43.87 -27.45 14.39
CA MET A 1 43.36 -26.11 14.74
C MET A 1 43.46 -25.10 13.60
N LYS A 2 44.57 -24.97 12.89
CA LYS A 2 44.68 -23.99 11.73
C LYS A 2 43.66 -24.18 10.62
N LYS A 3 43.32 -25.43 10.21
CA LYS A 3 42.30 -25.70 9.18
C LYS A 3 40.89 -25.35 9.58
N LEU A 4 40.53 -25.47 10.87
CA LEU A 4 39.21 -25.10 11.42
C LEU A 4 39.02 -23.57 11.42
N HIS A 5 40.09 -22.80 11.73
CA HIS A 5 40.06 -21.33 11.66
C HIS A 5 39.90 -20.81 10.24
N GLN A 6 40.51 -21.48 9.25
CA GLN A 6 40.36 -21.08 7.85
C GLN A 6 38.94 -21.34 7.32
N ILE A 7 38.27 -22.40 7.75
CA ILE A 7 36.87 -22.71 7.37
C ILE A 7 35.92 -21.68 8.00
N ILE A 8 36.14 -21.27 9.24
CA ILE A 8 35.31 -20.25 9.91
C ILE A 8 35.45 -18.88 9.24
N ILE A 9 36.64 -18.51 8.78
CA ILE A 9 36.88 -17.23 8.07
C ILE A 9 36.20 -17.22 6.69
N ILE A 10 36.18 -18.35 5.98
CA ILE A 10 35.51 -18.46 4.67
C ILE A 10 33.99 -18.40 4.84
N LEU A 11 33.45 -18.99 5.92
CA LEU A 11 32.00 -18.98 6.18
C LEU A 11 31.49 -17.60 6.61
N SER A 12 32.34 -16.77 7.26
CA SER A 12 31.99 -15.40 7.65
C SER A 12 31.95 -14.41 6.47
N LEU A 13 32.59 -14.72 5.34
CA LEU A 13 32.57 -13.88 4.14
C LEU A 13 31.31 -14.07 3.29
N LEU A 14 30.53 -15.13 3.52
CA LEU A 14 29.30 -15.40 2.76
C LEU A 14 28.05 -14.67 3.29
N ILE A 15 28.13 -14.01 4.45
CA ILE A 15 26.97 -13.31 5.05
C ILE A 15 26.92 -11.81 4.70
N PHE A 16 27.87 -11.26 3.95
CA PHE A 16 27.74 -9.94 3.34
C PHE A 16 26.99 -10.04 2.00
N SER A 17 25.78 -10.65 2.01
CA SER A 17 24.80 -10.33 0.97
C SER A 17 24.41 -8.87 1.17
N CYS A 18 25.18 -7.99 0.57
CA CYS A 18 24.90 -6.57 0.50
C CYS A 18 23.54 -6.46 -0.23
N ASN A 19 22.50 -6.15 0.50
CA ASN A 19 21.18 -5.82 -0.05
C ASN A 19 21.35 -4.46 -0.76
N GLN A 20 21.99 -4.50 -1.95
CA GLN A 20 22.23 -3.32 -2.77
C GLN A 20 20.84 -2.85 -3.22
N LYS A 21 20.29 -1.84 -2.55
CA LYS A 21 19.03 -1.21 -2.99
C LYS A 21 19.21 -0.85 -4.46
N ASN A 22 18.35 -1.38 -5.31
CA ASN A 22 18.32 -1.03 -6.70
C ASN A 22 18.21 0.50 -6.82
N LYS A 23 19.01 1.10 -7.68
CA LYS A 23 18.98 2.57 -7.91
C LYS A 23 17.77 2.97 -8.73
N ASP A 24 17.25 2.04 -9.55
CA ASP A 24 16.19 2.25 -10.51
C ASP A 24 15.14 1.15 -10.36
N PHE A 25 13.93 1.39 -10.87
CA PHE A 25 12.93 0.35 -11.04
C PHE A 25 12.86 -0.11 -12.49
N VAL A 26 12.41 -1.37 -12.65
CA VAL A 26 12.03 -1.94 -13.94
C VAL A 26 10.67 -2.61 -13.76
N ILE A 27 9.66 -2.16 -14.49
CA ILE A 27 8.39 -2.87 -14.60
C ILE A 27 8.42 -3.71 -15.87
N ASN A 28 8.32 -5.03 -15.73
CA ASN A 28 8.11 -5.97 -16.80
C ASN A 28 6.63 -6.40 -16.77
N GLY A 29 5.83 -5.87 -17.68
CA GLY A 29 4.41 -6.15 -17.76
C GLY A 29 4.05 -7.20 -18.79
N THR A 30 3.06 -8.03 -18.46
CA THR A 30 2.36 -8.93 -19.39
C THR A 30 0.86 -8.65 -19.29
N LEU A 31 0.26 -8.20 -20.38
CA LEU A 31 -1.13 -7.77 -20.45
C LEU A 31 -1.89 -8.64 -21.48
N LYS A 32 -2.45 -9.74 -21.00
CA LYS A 32 -3.18 -10.70 -21.85
C LYS A 32 -4.40 -10.05 -22.46
N ASN A 33 -4.62 -10.32 -23.75
CA ASN A 33 -5.78 -9.82 -24.52
C ASN A 33 -5.85 -8.29 -24.65
N ILE A 34 -4.78 -7.55 -24.38
CA ILE A 34 -4.65 -6.12 -24.67
C ILE A 34 -4.01 -5.99 -26.06
N PRO A 35 -4.64 -5.25 -27.00
CA PRO A 35 -4.12 -5.09 -28.36
C PRO A 35 -2.74 -4.43 -28.40
N ASP A 36 -1.93 -4.81 -29.37
CA ASP A 36 -0.68 -4.11 -29.68
C ASP A 36 -0.92 -2.63 -29.96
N SER A 37 0.07 -1.80 -29.66
CA SER A 37 0.02 -0.34 -29.72
C SER A 37 -0.89 0.32 -28.68
N SER A 38 -1.53 -0.43 -27.77
CA SER A 38 -2.22 0.14 -26.61
C SER A 38 -1.23 0.88 -25.73
N LYS A 39 -1.62 2.06 -25.24
CA LYS A 39 -0.79 2.84 -24.32
C LYS A 39 -1.09 2.45 -22.87
N VAL A 40 -0.01 2.22 -22.13
CA VAL A 40 0.00 1.99 -20.68
C VAL A 40 0.50 3.25 -20.02
N TYR A 41 -0.20 3.73 -19.02
CA TYR A 41 0.19 4.87 -18.21
C TYR A 41 0.36 4.49 -16.76
N ILE A 42 1.31 5.12 -16.08
CA ILE A 42 1.47 5.09 -14.62
C ILE A 42 1.17 6.49 -14.09
N PHE A 43 0.14 6.59 -13.27
CA PHE A 43 -0.28 7.82 -12.60
C PHE A 43 -0.02 7.76 -11.10
N SER A 44 0.35 8.90 -10.51
CA SER A 44 0.20 9.15 -9.08
C SER A 44 -0.71 10.36 -8.91
N ASP A 45 -1.77 10.20 -8.16
CA ASP A 45 -2.89 11.11 -8.16
C ASP A 45 -3.36 11.37 -9.61
N ASP A 46 -3.49 12.61 -10.02
CA ASP A 46 -3.91 12.98 -11.39
C ASP A 46 -2.74 13.26 -12.35
N LYS A 47 -1.49 12.96 -11.90
CA LYS A 47 -0.28 13.24 -12.68
C LYS A 47 0.25 11.98 -13.36
N GLU A 48 0.39 12.01 -14.69
CA GLU A 48 1.17 11.01 -15.42
C GLU A 48 2.64 11.09 -15.01
N LEU A 49 3.18 9.95 -14.58
CA LEU A 49 4.60 9.80 -14.24
C LEU A 49 5.37 9.12 -15.36
N TYR A 50 4.83 8.05 -15.90
CA TYR A 50 5.48 7.21 -16.91
C TYR A 50 4.46 6.63 -17.88
N SER A 51 4.92 6.31 -19.10
CA SER A 51 4.10 5.60 -20.08
C SER A 51 4.92 4.64 -20.92
N SER A 52 4.24 3.68 -21.55
CA SER A 52 4.81 2.68 -22.45
C SER A 52 3.77 2.22 -23.46
N ILE A 53 4.18 1.40 -24.41
CA ILE A 53 3.31 0.81 -25.44
C ILE A 53 3.35 -0.70 -25.31
N VAL A 54 2.19 -1.35 -25.45
CA VAL A 54 2.07 -2.81 -25.48
C VAL A 54 2.49 -3.34 -26.84
N MET A 55 3.36 -4.34 -26.85
CA MET A 55 3.79 -5.10 -28.02
C MET A 55 3.86 -6.58 -27.65
N ASN A 56 3.17 -7.43 -28.41
CA ASN A 56 3.07 -8.87 -28.13
C ASN A 56 2.67 -9.15 -26.66
N GLU A 57 1.60 -8.50 -26.19
CA GLU A 57 1.09 -8.55 -24.82
C GLU A 57 2.10 -8.08 -23.73
N LYS A 58 3.19 -7.45 -24.09
CA LYS A 58 4.24 -7.03 -23.13
C LYS A 58 4.45 -5.52 -23.19
N PHE A 59 4.83 -4.96 -22.03
CA PHE A 59 5.36 -3.61 -21.93
C PHE A 59 6.53 -3.57 -20.94
N LYS A 60 7.33 -2.55 -21.06
CA LYS A 60 8.44 -2.30 -20.13
C LYS A 60 8.53 -0.83 -19.79
N ILE A 61 8.72 -0.51 -18.51
CA ILE A 61 9.05 0.83 -18.03
C ILE A 61 10.28 0.72 -17.16
N ASN A 62 11.27 1.58 -17.40
CA ASN A 62 12.50 1.64 -16.61
C ASN A 62 12.75 3.10 -16.23
N SER A 63 12.85 3.39 -14.93
CA SER A 63 13.13 4.73 -14.39
C SER A 63 13.47 4.62 -12.90
N LYS A 64 13.34 5.71 -12.16
CA LYS A 64 13.59 5.75 -10.72
C LYS A 64 12.54 6.55 -9.97
N VAL A 65 12.35 6.21 -8.71
CA VAL A 65 11.59 7.00 -7.73
C VAL A 65 12.48 7.31 -6.51
N GLU A 66 12.25 8.44 -5.87
CA GLU A 66 13.01 8.81 -4.66
C GLU A 66 12.59 7.95 -3.46
N ASN A 67 11.29 7.73 -3.33
CA ASN A 67 10.67 6.92 -2.28
C ASN A 67 9.62 6.01 -2.89
N PRO A 68 9.28 4.88 -2.25
CA PRO A 68 8.13 4.10 -2.67
C PRO A 68 6.88 4.97 -2.71
N ILE A 69 6.11 4.85 -3.80
CA ILE A 69 4.89 5.63 -4.03
C ILE A 69 3.77 4.73 -4.53
N LYS A 70 2.54 5.00 -4.09
CA LYS A 70 1.38 4.31 -4.62
C LYS A 70 0.99 4.92 -5.96
N VAL A 71 0.83 4.07 -6.96
CA VAL A 71 0.55 4.47 -8.34
C VAL A 71 -0.60 3.66 -8.91
N ASN A 72 -1.21 4.18 -9.98
CA ASN A 72 -2.22 3.49 -10.78
C ASN A 72 -1.64 3.18 -12.17
N LEU A 73 -1.63 1.92 -12.56
CA LEU A 73 -1.45 1.53 -13.94
C LEU A 73 -2.82 1.56 -14.64
N ILE A 74 -2.88 2.23 -15.77
CA ILE A 74 -4.12 2.45 -16.54
C ILE A 74 -3.84 2.12 -18.01
N ILE A 75 -4.79 1.46 -18.67
CA ILE A 75 -4.78 1.27 -20.11
C ILE A 75 -5.62 2.37 -20.76
N PHE A 76 -5.02 3.08 -21.71
CA PHE A 76 -5.70 4.17 -22.43
C PHE A 76 -6.98 3.68 -23.11
N ASN A 77 -8.07 4.46 -22.98
CA ASN A 77 -9.40 4.14 -23.49
C ASN A 77 -9.97 2.79 -23.00
N SER A 78 -9.60 2.37 -21.80
CA SER A 78 -10.13 1.19 -21.11
C SER A 78 -10.50 1.54 -19.69
N ASN A 79 -11.38 0.76 -19.08
CA ASN A 79 -11.66 0.81 -17.65
C ASN A 79 -10.66 -0.03 -16.82
N ASP A 80 -9.70 -0.65 -17.51
CA ASP A 80 -8.68 -1.49 -16.88
C ASP A 80 -7.66 -0.62 -16.13
N SER A 81 -7.65 -0.75 -14.82
CA SER A 81 -6.69 -0.07 -13.92
C SER A 81 -6.36 -0.91 -12.72
N LYS A 82 -5.15 -0.72 -12.18
CA LYS A 82 -4.68 -1.37 -10.95
C LYS A 82 -3.75 -0.47 -10.17
N SER A 83 -4.08 -0.26 -8.88
CA SER A 83 -3.20 0.40 -7.94
C SER A 83 -2.13 -0.58 -7.43
N PHE A 84 -0.89 -0.11 -7.29
CA PHE A 84 0.20 -0.86 -6.68
C PHE A 84 1.30 0.06 -6.17
N TRP A 85 2.26 -0.50 -5.42
CA TRP A 85 3.42 0.22 -4.93
C TRP A 85 4.58 0.15 -5.93
N LEU A 86 5.01 1.31 -6.40
CA LEU A 86 6.19 1.50 -7.23
C LEU A 86 7.38 1.87 -6.34
N GLU A 87 8.45 1.07 -6.42
CA GLU A 87 9.71 1.29 -5.73
C GLU A 87 10.88 0.84 -6.61
N ASN A 88 12.11 1.28 -6.30
CA ASN A 88 13.30 0.91 -7.06
C ASN A 88 13.62 -0.58 -6.90
N SER A 89 12.97 -1.39 -7.72
CA SER A 89 13.08 -2.85 -7.77
C SER A 89 12.70 -3.38 -9.16
N THR A 90 12.86 -4.66 -9.39
CA THR A 90 12.32 -5.31 -10.58
C THR A 90 10.93 -5.84 -10.30
N ILE A 91 9.93 -5.15 -10.86
CA ILE A 91 8.51 -5.45 -10.68
C ILE A 91 8.00 -6.25 -11.88
N THR A 92 7.35 -7.36 -11.61
CA THR A 92 6.58 -8.12 -12.60
C THR A 92 5.10 -7.79 -12.42
N PHE A 93 4.45 -7.34 -13.50
CA PHE A 93 3.03 -6.99 -13.53
C PHE A 93 2.31 -7.87 -14.55
N ILE A 94 1.37 -8.72 -14.11
CA ILE A 94 0.61 -9.63 -14.99
C ILE A 94 -0.87 -9.36 -14.80
N ALA A 95 -1.57 -9.01 -15.88
CA ALA A 95 -3.01 -8.79 -15.87
C ALA A 95 -3.66 -9.30 -17.17
N GLU A 96 -4.98 -9.44 -17.13
CA GLU A 96 -5.82 -9.78 -18.28
C GLU A 96 -6.85 -8.67 -18.48
N LYS A 97 -7.17 -8.34 -19.73
CA LYS A 97 -8.20 -7.37 -20.09
C LYS A 97 -9.52 -7.67 -19.36
N GLY A 98 -10.09 -6.66 -18.71
CA GLY A 98 -11.34 -6.77 -17.94
C GLY A 98 -11.20 -7.44 -16.56
N LYS A 99 -9.97 -7.86 -16.16
CA LYS A 99 -9.69 -8.53 -14.88
C LYS A 99 -8.50 -7.93 -14.13
N PHE A 100 -8.29 -6.63 -14.25
CA PHE A 100 -7.17 -5.94 -13.60
C PHE A 100 -7.23 -5.97 -12.07
N ASN A 101 -8.42 -6.18 -11.48
CA ASN A 101 -8.57 -6.45 -10.05
C ASN A 101 -7.80 -7.72 -9.60
N GLU A 102 -7.64 -8.70 -10.49
CA GLU A 102 -6.93 -9.98 -10.26
C GLU A 102 -5.44 -9.92 -10.64
N ALA A 103 -4.92 -8.73 -11.00
CA ALA A 103 -3.54 -8.57 -11.44
C ALA A 103 -2.54 -9.08 -10.38
N GLN A 104 -1.54 -9.84 -10.86
CA GLN A 104 -0.43 -10.33 -10.04
C GLN A 104 0.73 -9.35 -10.14
N ILE A 105 1.22 -8.89 -8.98
CA ILE A 105 2.30 -7.92 -8.87
C ILE A 105 3.34 -8.49 -7.92
N ASN A 106 4.55 -8.71 -8.43
CA ASN A 106 5.65 -9.30 -7.67
C ASN A 106 6.91 -8.44 -7.79
N GLY A 107 7.82 -8.54 -6.81
CA GLY A 107 9.10 -7.86 -6.80
C GLY A 107 9.11 -6.52 -6.06
N SER A 108 7.99 -6.08 -5.48
CA SER A 108 7.94 -4.94 -4.57
C SER A 108 7.77 -5.42 -3.13
N GLU A 109 8.74 -5.10 -2.27
CA GLU A 109 8.68 -5.40 -0.83
C GLU A 109 7.58 -4.58 -0.15
N THR A 110 7.42 -3.33 -0.60
CA THR A 110 6.36 -2.45 -0.12
C THR A 110 4.98 -3.03 -0.45
N GLN A 111 4.78 -3.56 -1.67
CA GLN A 111 3.53 -4.22 -2.05
C GLN A 111 3.25 -5.46 -1.18
N ASN A 112 4.27 -6.28 -0.92
CA ASN A 112 4.13 -7.45 -0.05
C ASN A 112 3.74 -7.05 1.38
N THR A 113 4.33 -5.96 1.90
CA THR A 113 4.00 -5.43 3.23
C THR A 113 2.55 -4.92 3.29
N GLU A 114 2.08 -4.25 2.25
CA GLU A 114 0.67 -3.82 2.16
C GLU A 114 -0.28 -5.04 2.12
N THR A 115 0.07 -6.09 1.41
CA THR A 115 -0.75 -7.31 1.35
C THR A 115 -0.96 -7.90 2.75
N ILE A 116 0.09 -7.96 3.58
CA ILE A 116 -0.01 -8.50 4.96
C ILE A 116 -1.02 -7.73 5.83
N ILE A 117 -1.08 -6.41 5.71
CA ILE A 117 -2.06 -5.62 6.50
C ILE A 117 -3.45 -5.72 5.87
N ASN A 118 -3.55 -5.71 4.54
CA ASN A 118 -4.83 -5.82 3.86
C ASN A 118 -5.50 -7.16 4.14
N ASP A 119 -4.78 -8.28 4.15
CA ASP A 119 -5.33 -9.60 4.49
C ASP A 119 -6.03 -9.59 5.86
N LYS A 120 -5.47 -8.89 6.85
CA LYS A 120 -6.09 -8.75 8.18
C LYS A 120 -7.34 -7.87 8.16
N ILE A 121 -7.27 -6.75 7.43
CA ILE A 121 -8.37 -5.81 7.28
C ILE A 121 -9.53 -6.48 6.53
N ASP A 122 -9.25 -7.23 5.46
CA ASP A 122 -10.24 -7.91 4.63
C ASP A 122 -11.01 -8.99 5.39
N LEU A 123 -10.37 -9.69 6.35
CA LEU A 123 -11.06 -10.61 7.22
C LEU A 123 -12.16 -9.92 8.05
N VAL A 124 -11.91 -8.72 8.55
CA VAL A 124 -12.89 -7.92 9.29
C VAL A 124 -13.90 -7.30 8.34
N GLN A 125 -13.44 -6.80 7.20
CA GLN A 125 -14.30 -6.19 6.18
C GLN A 125 -15.35 -7.17 5.66
N ASN A 126 -14.98 -8.42 5.39
CA ASN A 126 -15.92 -9.47 4.97
C ASN A 126 -17.03 -9.73 6.03
N LYS A 127 -16.69 -9.66 7.33
CA LYS A 127 -17.69 -9.76 8.40
C LYS A 127 -18.65 -8.56 8.39
N ILE A 128 -18.12 -7.34 8.18
CA ILE A 128 -18.91 -6.11 8.08
C ILE A 128 -19.91 -6.21 6.92
N GLU A 129 -19.45 -6.61 5.73
CA GLU A 129 -20.29 -6.76 4.55
C GLU A 129 -21.41 -7.81 4.74
N ASN A 130 -21.12 -8.90 5.46
CA ASN A 130 -22.14 -9.89 5.82
C ASN A 130 -23.19 -9.30 6.76
N LEU A 131 -22.81 -8.50 7.76
CA LEU A 131 -23.76 -7.81 8.64
C LEU A 131 -24.60 -6.79 7.87
N GLU A 132 -24.02 -6.06 6.93
CA GLU A 132 -24.76 -5.13 6.07
C GLU A 132 -25.83 -5.82 5.22
N LYS A 133 -25.50 -7.00 4.67
CA LYS A 133 -26.48 -7.84 3.94
C LYS A 133 -27.61 -8.30 4.87
N LEU A 134 -27.27 -8.84 6.04
CA LEU A 134 -28.25 -9.27 7.04
C LEU A 134 -29.16 -8.12 7.49
N SER A 135 -28.62 -6.92 7.66
CA SER A 135 -29.40 -5.74 8.07
C SER A 135 -30.42 -5.31 7.03
N LYS A 136 -30.12 -5.45 5.73
CA LYS A 136 -31.03 -5.06 4.64
C LYS A 136 -32.28 -5.97 4.56
N ASP A 137 -32.11 -7.24 4.90
CA ASP A 137 -33.17 -8.25 4.79
C ASP A 137 -34.00 -8.40 6.08
N ASN A 138 -33.54 -7.79 7.18
CA ASN A 138 -34.16 -7.97 8.49
C ASN A 138 -35.15 -6.84 8.81
N LYS A 139 -36.38 -7.24 9.27
CA LYS A 139 -37.44 -6.32 9.71
C LYS A 139 -37.65 -6.31 11.24
N ASN A 140 -36.90 -7.12 11.96
CA ASN A 140 -36.99 -7.21 13.43
C ASN A 140 -36.08 -6.16 14.07
N LEU A 141 -36.67 -5.17 14.75
CA LEU A 141 -35.94 -4.06 15.37
C LEU A 141 -34.89 -4.50 16.40
N LYS A 142 -35.15 -5.54 17.19
CA LYS A 142 -34.16 -6.04 18.17
C LYS A 142 -32.94 -6.67 17.51
N GLU A 143 -33.15 -7.39 16.41
CA GLU A 143 -32.06 -7.97 15.64
C GLU A 143 -31.25 -6.91 14.92
N ILE A 144 -31.90 -5.86 14.41
CA ILE A 144 -31.24 -4.70 13.80
C ILE A 144 -30.33 -4.00 14.82
N ASP A 145 -30.76 -3.82 16.06
CA ASP A 145 -29.93 -3.19 17.10
C ASP A 145 -28.72 -4.07 17.48
N SER A 146 -28.89 -5.39 17.51
CA SER A 146 -27.78 -6.33 17.71
C SER A 146 -26.78 -6.26 16.54
N ILE A 147 -27.26 -6.24 15.29
CA ILE A 147 -26.43 -6.10 14.09
C ILE A 147 -25.63 -4.79 14.12
N LYS A 148 -26.29 -3.68 14.48
CA LYS A 148 -25.59 -2.37 14.63
C LYS A 148 -24.47 -2.42 15.66
N THR A 149 -24.73 -3.03 16.82
CA THR A 149 -23.73 -3.15 17.88
C THR A 149 -22.49 -3.91 17.39
N GLU A 150 -22.69 -5.06 16.74
CA GLU A 150 -21.58 -5.84 16.20
C GLU A 150 -20.90 -5.13 15.03
N TYR A 151 -21.63 -4.40 14.18
CA TYR A 151 -21.07 -3.57 13.12
C TYR A 151 -20.08 -2.52 13.67
N PHE A 152 -20.47 -1.74 14.67
CA PHE A 152 -19.58 -0.75 15.27
C PHE A 152 -18.37 -1.38 15.96
N LYS A 153 -18.53 -2.54 16.58
CA LYS A 153 -17.42 -3.30 17.15
C LYS A 153 -16.40 -3.71 16.06
N LEU A 154 -16.85 -4.20 14.91
CA LEU A 154 -16.00 -4.58 13.80
C LEU A 154 -15.32 -3.37 13.14
N ILE A 155 -16.00 -2.22 13.02
CA ILE A 155 -15.39 -0.97 12.56
C ILE A 155 -14.25 -0.57 13.49
N ASN A 156 -14.47 -0.61 14.80
CA ASN A 156 -13.42 -0.32 15.78
C ASN A 156 -12.25 -1.32 15.72
N GLU A 157 -12.54 -2.63 15.54
CA GLU A 157 -11.51 -3.66 15.36
C GLU A 157 -10.62 -3.34 14.14
N LYS A 158 -11.22 -2.96 13.01
CA LYS A 158 -10.51 -2.56 11.79
C LYS A 158 -9.61 -1.33 12.02
N GLU A 159 -10.08 -0.34 12.77
CA GLU A 159 -9.29 0.84 13.11
C GLU A 159 -8.11 0.47 14.02
N LEU A 160 -8.31 -0.37 15.03
CA LEU A 160 -7.26 -0.84 15.92
C LEU A 160 -6.19 -1.64 15.17
N ILE A 161 -6.57 -2.53 14.25
CA ILE A 161 -5.62 -3.25 13.37
C ILE A 161 -4.72 -2.25 12.62
N SER A 162 -5.31 -1.18 12.07
CA SER A 162 -4.58 -0.15 11.33
C SER A 162 -3.64 0.65 12.23
N GLN A 163 -4.10 1.08 13.42
CA GLN A 163 -3.27 1.80 14.39
C GLN A 163 -2.13 0.95 14.92
N ASP A 164 -2.39 -0.32 15.24
CA ASP A 164 -1.37 -1.26 15.73
C ASP A 164 -0.30 -1.53 14.66
N PHE A 165 -0.69 -1.61 13.39
CA PHE A 165 0.27 -1.72 12.31
C PHE A 165 1.18 -0.48 12.24
N VAL A 166 0.61 0.72 12.32
CA VAL A 166 1.38 1.98 12.30
C VAL A 166 2.36 2.06 13.48
N ARG A 167 1.91 1.70 14.69
CA ARG A 167 2.78 1.65 15.87
C ARG A 167 3.91 0.65 15.73
N LYS A 168 3.61 -0.53 15.19
CA LYS A 168 4.59 -1.62 15.06
C LYS A 168 5.63 -1.37 13.98
N TYR A 169 5.26 -0.65 12.92
CA TYR A 169 6.10 -0.43 11.75
C TYR A 169 6.28 1.06 11.40
N PRO A 170 6.77 1.90 12.32
CA PRO A 170 6.85 3.36 12.11
C PRO A 170 7.80 3.76 10.96
N ASN A 171 8.69 2.85 10.56
CA ASN A 171 9.63 3.06 9.46
C ASN A 171 9.08 2.60 8.09
N SER A 172 7.89 1.98 8.06
CA SER A 172 7.26 1.56 6.82
C SER A 172 6.52 2.72 6.16
N ILE A 173 6.71 2.90 4.85
CA ILE A 173 5.96 3.88 4.06
C ILE A 173 4.45 3.56 4.05
N ILE A 174 4.08 2.28 4.22
CA ILE A 174 2.70 1.84 4.39
C ILE A 174 2.07 2.49 5.64
N SER A 175 2.82 2.57 6.74
CA SER A 175 2.36 3.24 7.96
C SER A 175 2.09 4.73 7.74
N ALA A 176 2.97 5.42 6.98
CA ALA A 176 2.75 6.82 6.63
C ALA A 176 1.51 6.98 5.74
N ASN A 177 1.30 6.09 4.77
CA ASN A 177 0.10 6.10 3.93
C ASN A 177 -1.17 5.82 4.76
N ILE A 178 -1.18 4.80 5.62
CA ILE A 178 -2.34 4.46 6.48
C ILE A 178 -2.68 5.64 7.39
N LEU A 179 -1.69 6.26 8.03
CA LEU A 179 -1.93 7.41 8.90
C LEU A 179 -2.49 8.59 8.10
N ASN A 180 -1.93 8.90 6.93
CA ASN A 180 -2.42 9.95 6.05
C ASN A 180 -3.88 9.73 5.62
N MET A 181 -4.27 8.51 5.28
CA MET A 181 -5.66 8.17 4.92
C MET A 181 -6.65 8.34 6.08
N ASN A 182 -6.16 8.34 7.32
CA ASN A 182 -6.98 8.39 8.53
C ASN A 182 -6.84 9.69 9.34
N ILE A 183 -6.08 10.69 8.88
CA ILE A 183 -5.85 11.94 9.62
C ILE A 183 -7.12 12.70 10.03
N ARG A 184 -8.23 12.50 9.31
CA ARG A 184 -9.53 13.11 9.59
C ARG A 184 -10.50 12.19 10.34
N LYS A 185 -10.14 10.91 10.51
CA LYS A 185 -10.98 9.91 11.20
C LYS A 185 -10.50 9.66 12.62
N TRP A 186 -9.18 9.62 12.80
CA TRP A 186 -8.58 9.43 14.12
C TRP A 186 -8.44 10.78 14.85
N SER A 187 -8.44 10.72 16.18
CA SER A 187 -8.25 11.95 16.96
C SER A 187 -6.87 12.54 16.67
N ARG A 188 -6.77 13.85 16.80
CA ARG A 188 -5.52 14.58 16.58
C ARG A 188 -4.39 14.07 17.47
N GLU A 189 -4.71 13.65 18.71
CA GLU A 189 -3.77 13.10 19.68
C GLU A 189 -3.15 11.81 19.15
N ILE A 190 -3.98 10.86 18.64
CA ILE A 190 -3.52 9.60 18.04
C ILE A 190 -2.67 9.89 16.80
N VAL A 191 -3.11 10.81 15.93
CA VAL A 191 -2.35 11.18 14.72
C VAL A 191 -0.98 11.74 15.09
N SER A 192 -0.92 12.64 16.08
CA SER A 192 0.32 13.26 16.55
C SER A 192 1.26 12.23 17.22
N GLU A 193 0.73 11.36 18.08
CA GLU A 193 1.48 10.28 18.72
C GLU A 193 2.17 9.41 17.66
N LEU A 194 1.39 8.86 16.73
CA LEU A 194 1.90 7.96 15.70
C LEU A 194 2.88 8.63 14.75
N PHE A 195 2.62 9.88 14.36
CA PHE A 195 3.50 10.63 13.48
C PHE A 195 4.87 10.94 14.13
N ASN A 196 4.89 11.20 15.43
CA ASN A 196 6.15 11.47 16.16
C ASN A 196 7.12 10.30 16.10
N GLU A 197 6.61 9.06 16.09
CA GLU A 197 7.41 7.82 16.00
C GLU A 197 7.97 7.55 14.61
N PHE A 198 7.51 8.26 13.57
CA PHE A 198 7.98 8.03 12.21
C PHE A 198 9.47 8.37 12.04
N SER A 199 10.14 7.57 11.21
CA SER A 199 11.49 7.90 10.72
C SER A 199 11.49 9.22 9.95
N GLN A 200 12.65 9.88 9.87
CA GLN A 200 12.80 11.10 9.09
C GLN A 200 12.39 10.89 7.63
N GLN A 201 12.74 9.75 7.03
CA GLN A 201 12.32 9.40 5.66
C GLN A 201 10.79 9.38 5.49
N ASN A 202 10.05 8.81 6.46
CA ASN A 202 8.60 8.80 6.41
C ASN A 202 8.00 10.19 6.64
N LYS A 203 8.57 11.00 7.52
CA LYS A 203 8.14 12.39 7.74
C LYS A 203 8.35 13.26 6.49
N GLU A 204 9.40 13.03 5.73
CA GLU A 204 9.72 13.74 4.49
C GLU A 204 9.01 13.18 3.24
N SER A 205 8.35 12.03 3.34
CA SER A 205 7.53 11.47 2.26
C SER A 205 6.34 12.38 1.92
N ILE A 206 5.71 12.12 0.77
CA ILE A 206 4.48 12.83 0.38
C ILE A 206 3.39 12.69 1.44
N TYR A 207 3.24 11.49 2.04
CA TYR A 207 2.27 11.21 3.10
C TYR A 207 2.62 11.93 4.40
N GLY A 208 3.89 11.92 4.79
CA GLY A 208 4.36 12.59 6.00
C GLY A 208 4.17 14.10 5.95
N LYS A 209 4.43 14.73 4.82
CA LYS A 209 4.21 16.17 4.61
C LYS A 209 2.74 16.56 4.73
N GLU A 210 1.81 15.74 4.21
CA GLU A 210 0.37 15.99 4.37
C GLU A 210 -0.10 15.82 5.82
N ILE A 211 0.44 14.83 6.55
CA ILE A 211 0.15 14.65 7.98
C ILE A 211 0.66 15.85 8.78
N ASP A 212 1.89 16.30 8.54
CA ASP A 212 2.48 17.45 9.22
C ASP A 212 1.65 18.71 8.97
N LYS A 213 1.29 18.97 7.72
CA LYS A 213 0.42 20.08 7.34
C LYS A 213 -0.92 20.04 8.09
N PHE A 214 -1.56 18.88 8.19
CA PHE A 214 -2.79 18.71 8.97
C PHE A 214 -2.57 19.02 10.45
N LEU A 215 -1.51 18.51 11.07
CA LEU A 215 -1.20 18.74 12.48
C LEU A 215 -0.90 20.22 12.78
N VAL A 216 -0.20 20.92 11.88
CA VAL A 216 0.06 22.35 12.02
C VAL A 216 -1.23 23.16 11.90
N THR A 217 -2.05 22.89 10.89
CA THR A 217 -3.29 23.61 10.63
C THR A 217 -4.31 23.42 11.77
N THR A 218 -4.49 22.21 12.25
CA THR A 218 -5.45 21.90 13.32
C THR A 218 -4.98 22.39 14.70
N LYS A 219 -3.69 22.67 14.88
CA LYS A 219 -3.18 23.36 16.09
C LYS A 219 -3.59 24.83 16.13
N GLN A 220 -3.63 25.49 14.96
CA GLN A 220 -4.01 26.90 14.87
C GLN A 220 -5.52 27.12 14.99
N PHE A 221 -6.33 26.12 14.62
CA PHE A 221 -7.80 26.19 14.63
C PHE A 221 -8.40 24.97 15.35
N PRO A 222 -8.33 24.91 16.70
CA PRO A 222 -8.72 23.70 17.45
C PRO A 222 -10.22 23.33 17.36
N ASN A 223 -11.06 24.17 16.79
CA ASN A 223 -12.52 23.97 16.68
C ASN A 223 -12.99 23.43 15.31
N PHE A 224 -12.08 22.95 14.45
CA PHE A 224 -12.42 22.24 13.20
C PHE A 224 -12.37 20.73 13.42
N ASN A 225 -13.32 20.22 14.22
CA ASN A 225 -13.66 18.78 14.31
C ASN A 225 -15.04 18.52 13.71
#